data_40b7da8a16969ccc7deaf56dd7c782ec
#
_entry.id   40b7da8a16969ccc7deaf56dd7c782ec
#
_cell.length_a   1.000
_cell.length_b   1.000
_cell.length_c   1.000
_cell.angle_alpha   90.00
_cell.angle_beta   90.00
_cell.angle_gamma   90.00
#
_symmetry.space_group_name_H-M   'P 1'
#
loop_
_entity.id
_entity.type
_entity.pdbx_description
1 polymer ?
#
loop_
_entity_poly.entity_id
_entity_poly.type
_entity_poly.pdbx_seq_one_letter_code
_entity_poly.pdbx_strand_id
1 'polypeptide(L)'
;ITYVKEHDTRILIHTNGGIHDHNYWTDVGNILTKRDIINFDMDGLADTHSKYRINTKFENVFSNACSVIKAGNAQVHWKYIVFEHNKHQVEEARQMAVNANFHTFSTVKTSRDVFAPKTGNFIHSKKNKENMDNAERVIKCVWDNWGKWYISPEGLVFRCCWTGGHYYDEHQSRFYYPPKFENLFNGLHVPLEKILNYEYWSKLQNYLKGYDRSFKLCKSQCGKIVSSIEKTEENLATGQRTFFDSDNQMGN
;
A
#
# COMPACT_ATOMS: atom_id res chain seq x y z
N ILE A 1 11.03 -14.64 0.27
CA ILE A 1 11.75 -13.84 1.29
C ILE A 1 13.22 -14.28 1.34
N THR A 2 13.54 -15.56 1.55
CA THR A 2 14.90 -16.11 1.66
C THR A 2 15.82 -15.62 0.55
N TYR A 3 15.46 -15.84 -0.71
CA TYR A 3 16.22 -15.38 -1.87
C TYR A 3 16.57 -13.87 -1.83
N VAL A 4 15.60 -13.03 -1.45
CA VAL A 4 15.82 -11.57 -1.36
C VAL A 4 16.80 -11.23 -0.24
N LYS A 5 16.77 -11.98 0.86
CA LYS A 5 17.68 -11.76 2.00
C LYS A 5 19.11 -12.20 1.72
N GLU A 6 19.33 -13.17 0.83
CA GLU A 6 20.66 -13.54 0.34
C GLU A 6 21.38 -12.40 -0.38
N HIS A 7 20.62 -11.40 -0.89
CA HIS A 7 21.14 -10.22 -1.56
C HIS A 7 21.19 -8.95 -0.68
N ASP A 8 21.21 -9.08 0.64
CA ASP A 8 21.25 -7.98 1.64
C ASP A 8 20.17 -6.90 1.42
N THR A 9 19.03 -7.28 0.89
CA THR A 9 17.94 -6.36 0.58
C THR A 9 17.06 -6.14 1.80
N ARG A 10 16.71 -4.87 2.06
CA ARG A 10 15.69 -4.51 3.04
C ARG A 10 14.31 -4.86 2.49
N ILE A 11 13.47 -5.47 3.33
CA ILE A 11 12.12 -5.89 2.97
C ILE A 11 11.10 -5.05 3.76
N LEU A 12 10.08 -4.58 3.06
CA LEU A 12 8.88 -4.01 3.65
C LEU A 12 7.67 -4.83 3.18
N ILE A 13 7.02 -5.52 4.11
CA ILE A 13 5.85 -6.35 3.84
C ILE A 13 4.60 -5.61 4.32
N HIS A 14 3.56 -5.58 3.49
CA HIS A 14 2.19 -5.26 3.89
C HIS A 14 1.32 -6.50 3.73
N THR A 15 0.62 -6.89 4.78
CA THR A 15 -0.20 -8.10 4.77
C THR A 15 -1.46 -7.94 5.59
N ASN A 16 -2.53 -8.65 5.20
CA ASN A 16 -3.68 -8.84 6.07
C ASN A 16 -3.43 -9.94 7.12
N GLY A 17 -2.35 -10.70 7.00
CA GLY A 17 -1.92 -11.72 7.97
C GLY A 17 -2.88 -12.88 8.18
N GLY A 18 -3.95 -12.98 7.39
CA GLY A 18 -5.02 -13.96 7.59
C GLY A 18 -4.76 -15.34 6.98
N ILE A 19 -3.74 -15.47 6.14
CA ILE A 19 -3.34 -16.73 5.51
C ILE A 19 -2.17 -17.32 6.29
N HIS A 20 -2.06 -18.64 6.30
CA HIS A 20 -1.08 -19.42 7.02
C HIS A 20 -1.26 -19.38 8.55
N ASP A 21 -0.61 -20.31 9.22
CA ASP A 21 -0.61 -20.48 10.66
C ASP A 21 0.56 -19.76 11.35
N HIS A 22 0.60 -19.86 12.67
CA HIS A 22 1.63 -19.25 13.49
C HIS A 22 3.04 -19.80 13.23
N ASN A 23 3.20 -21.05 12.77
CA ASN A 23 4.51 -21.63 12.43
C ASN A 23 5.11 -20.92 11.22
N TYR A 24 4.31 -20.77 10.15
CA TYR A 24 4.74 -20.01 8.97
C TYR A 24 5.19 -18.59 9.33
N TRP A 25 4.42 -17.89 10.19
CA TRP A 25 4.75 -16.51 10.58
C TRP A 25 5.97 -16.46 11.51
N THR A 26 6.21 -17.50 12.32
CA THR A 26 7.45 -17.64 13.09
C THR A 26 8.65 -17.81 12.15
N ASP A 27 8.53 -18.63 11.11
CA ASP A 27 9.60 -18.84 10.12
C ASP A 27 9.88 -17.53 9.34
N VAL A 28 8.84 -16.80 8.96
CA VAL A 28 9.00 -15.46 8.36
C VAL A 28 9.76 -14.52 9.31
N GLY A 29 9.40 -14.49 10.59
CA GLY A 29 10.08 -13.69 11.60
C GLY A 29 11.56 -14.07 11.79
N ASN A 30 11.89 -15.36 11.70
CA ASN A 30 13.27 -15.86 11.81
C ASN A 30 14.14 -15.45 10.61
N ILE A 31 13.57 -15.34 9.42
CA ILE A 31 14.28 -14.94 8.19
C ILE A 31 14.51 -13.43 8.13
N LEU A 32 13.58 -12.64 8.66
CA LEU A 32 13.66 -11.18 8.68
C LEU A 32 14.72 -10.67 9.66
N THR A 33 15.16 -9.44 9.45
CA THR A 33 16.18 -8.76 10.27
C THR A 33 15.64 -7.45 10.86
N LYS A 34 16.36 -6.81 11.75
CA LYS A 34 16.01 -5.51 12.36
C LYS A 34 15.84 -4.38 11.33
N ARG A 35 16.36 -4.55 10.11
CA ARG A 35 16.18 -3.60 9.01
C ARG A 35 14.85 -3.76 8.30
N ASP A 36 14.18 -4.90 8.49
CA ASP A 36 12.96 -5.26 7.79
C ASP A 36 11.73 -4.82 8.58
N ILE A 37 10.69 -4.48 7.83
CA ILE A 37 9.41 -4.03 8.39
C ILE A 37 8.31 -4.94 7.89
N ILE A 38 7.42 -5.34 8.79
CA ILE A 38 6.18 -6.02 8.43
C ILE A 38 4.99 -5.28 9.03
N ASN A 39 4.09 -4.82 8.17
CA ASN A 39 2.85 -4.17 8.54
C ASN A 39 1.72 -5.20 8.49
N PHE A 40 1.09 -5.46 9.63
CA PHE A 40 -0.16 -6.19 9.71
C PHE A 40 -1.33 -5.20 9.64
N ASP A 41 -2.17 -5.36 8.61
CA ASP A 41 -3.35 -4.51 8.40
C ASP A 41 -4.54 -5.12 9.17
N MET A 42 -4.80 -4.65 10.39
CA MET A 42 -5.93 -5.07 11.22
C MET A 42 -6.83 -3.86 11.49
N ASP A 43 -8.06 -3.92 10.97
CA ASP A 43 -8.99 -2.79 10.95
C ASP A 43 -10.20 -3.04 11.85
N GLY A 44 -9.98 -3.05 13.14
CA GLY A 44 -10.95 -3.36 14.21
C GLY A 44 -10.47 -4.49 15.11
N LEU A 45 -11.24 -4.80 16.14
CA LEU A 45 -11.05 -5.93 17.04
C LEU A 45 -11.97 -7.09 16.64
N ALA A 46 -12.19 -8.06 17.54
CA ALA A 46 -12.90 -9.31 17.27
C ALA A 46 -14.27 -9.14 16.59
N ASP A 47 -15.04 -8.12 17.00
CA ASP A 47 -16.41 -7.86 16.55
C ASP A 47 -16.52 -6.95 15.31
N THR A 48 -15.44 -6.25 14.95
CA THR A 48 -15.48 -5.24 13.87
C THR A 48 -14.52 -5.53 12.72
N HIS A 49 -13.41 -6.22 12.98
CA HIS A 49 -12.36 -6.49 11.99
C HIS A 49 -12.91 -7.14 10.70
N SER A 50 -13.71 -8.18 10.84
CA SER A 50 -14.26 -8.93 9.70
C SER A 50 -15.29 -8.15 8.88
N LYS A 51 -15.77 -7.00 9.37
CA LYS A 51 -16.69 -6.14 8.59
C LYS A 51 -16.01 -5.55 7.37
N TYR A 52 -14.72 -5.26 7.46
CA TYR A 52 -13.91 -4.76 6.35
C TYR A 52 -12.95 -5.83 5.82
N ARG A 53 -12.27 -6.56 6.69
CA ARG A 53 -11.35 -7.64 6.33
C ARG A 53 -12.11 -8.97 6.20
N ILE A 54 -12.95 -9.05 5.17
CA ILE A 54 -13.78 -10.23 4.89
C ILE A 54 -12.91 -11.49 4.81
N ASN A 55 -13.39 -12.60 5.36
CA ASN A 55 -12.71 -13.90 5.42
C ASN A 55 -11.44 -13.93 6.31
N THR A 56 -11.21 -12.93 7.15
CA THR A 56 -10.16 -12.97 8.16
C THR A 56 -10.76 -12.84 9.57
N LYS A 57 -10.10 -13.47 10.55
CA LYS A 57 -10.45 -13.37 11.97
C LYS A 57 -9.37 -12.58 12.68
N PHE A 58 -9.76 -11.59 13.48
CA PHE A 58 -8.84 -10.74 14.22
C PHE A 58 -7.84 -11.56 15.06
N GLU A 59 -8.33 -12.55 15.79
CA GLU A 59 -7.53 -13.37 16.70
C GLU A 59 -6.41 -14.11 15.95
N ASN A 60 -6.71 -14.63 14.77
CA ASN A 60 -5.72 -15.33 13.94
C ASN A 60 -4.65 -14.35 13.46
N VAL A 61 -5.06 -13.20 12.93
CA VAL A 61 -4.12 -12.18 12.41
C VAL A 61 -3.24 -11.64 13.53
N PHE A 62 -3.83 -11.34 14.69
CA PHE A 62 -3.12 -10.85 15.87
C PHE A 62 -2.13 -11.90 16.40
N SER A 63 -2.55 -13.16 16.49
CA SER A 63 -1.67 -14.28 16.89
C SER A 63 -0.50 -14.45 15.92
N ASN A 64 -0.75 -14.37 14.61
CA ASN A 64 0.27 -14.44 13.58
C ASN A 64 1.29 -13.29 13.69
N ALA A 65 0.81 -12.06 13.93
CA ALA A 65 1.69 -10.92 14.17
C ALA A 65 2.55 -11.11 15.45
N CYS A 66 1.95 -11.62 16.53
CA CYS A 66 2.67 -11.96 17.76
C CYS A 66 3.74 -13.03 17.53
N SER A 67 3.54 -13.96 16.60
CA SER A 67 4.55 -14.97 16.25
C SER A 67 5.79 -14.33 15.61
N VAL A 68 5.61 -13.36 14.72
CA VAL A 68 6.71 -12.58 14.16
C VAL A 68 7.43 -11.76 15.24
N ILE A 69 6.67 -11.14 16.16
CA ILE A 69 7.24 -10.36 17.28
C ILE A 69 8.10 -11.26 18.18
N LYS A 70 7.62 -12.45 18.51
CA LYS A 70 8.35 -13.43 19.35
C LYS A 70 9.65 -13.90 18.72
N ALA A 71 9.73 -13.99 17.39
CA ALA A 71 10.98 -14.26 16.68
C ALA A 71 12.02 -13.15 16.87
N GLY A 72 11.58 -11.90 17.13
CA GLY A 72 12.42 -10.82 17.65
C GLY A 72 13.31 -10.10 16.63
N ASN A 73 13.24 -10.44 15.35
CA ASN A 73 14.19 -9.96 14.35
C ASN A 73 13.68 -8.81 13.49
N ALA A 74 12.36 -8.67 13.30
CA ALA A 74 11.77 -7.64 12.44
C ALA A 74 11.08 -6.54 13.23
N GLN A 75 10.89 -5.36 12.59
CA GLN A 75 10.01 -4.33 13.09
C GLN A 75 8.57 -4.66 12.69
N VAL A 76 7.74 -5.00 13.65
CA VAL A 76 6.34 -5.37 13.41
C VAL A 76 5.44 -4.20 13.72
N HIS A 77 4.67 -3.78 12.73
CA HIS A 77 3.80 -2.62 12.80
C HIS A 77 2.33 -3.04 12.67
N TRP A 78 1.46 -2.38 13.41
CA TRP A 78 0.00 -2.51 13.25
C TRP A 78 -0.54 -1.29 12.54
N LYS A 79 -1.11 -1.48 11.35
CA LYS A 79 -1.80 -0.43 10.60
C LYS A 79 -3.31 -0.62 10.72
N TYR A 80 -4.01 0.43 11.11
CA TYR A 80 -5.44 0.43 11.42
C TYR A 80 -6.15 1.49 10.58
N ILE A 81 -7.06 1.09 9.71
CA ILE A 81 -7.92 2.01 8.98
C ILE A 81 -9.16 2.32 9.84
N VAL A 82 -9.36 3.60 10.12
CA VAL A 82 -10.47 4.06 10.96
C VAL A 82 -11.72 4.25 10.12
N PHE A 83 -12.76 3.50 10.47
CA PHE A 83 -14.12 3.60 9.94
C PHE A 83 -15.10 3.97 11.05
N GLU A 84 -16.32 4.40 10.70
CA GLU A 84 -17.37 4.70 11.70
C GLU A 84 -17.65 3.52 12.64
N HIS A 85 -17.64 2.29 12.11
CA HIS A 85 -17.96 1.09 12.88
C HIS A 85 -16.86 0.62 13.84
N ASN A 86 -15.61 1.09 13.67
CA ASN A 86 -14.48 0.66 14.48
C ASN A 86 -13.75 1.81 15.20
N LYS A 87 -14.15 3.06 14.99
CA LYS A 87 -13.47 4.24 15.57
C LYS A 87 -13.39 4.24 17.10
N HIS A 88 -14.38 3.64 17.76
CA HIS A 88 -14.44 3.53 19.21
C HIS A 88 -13.41 2.56 19.80
N GLN A 89 -12.81 1.68 18.98
CA GLN A 89 -11.86 0.66 19.41
C GLN A 89 -10.39 1.08 19.21
N VAL A 90 -10.13 2.25 18.66
CA VAL A 90 -8.75 2.69 18.31
C VAL A 90 -7.84 2.70 19.52
N GLU A 91 -8.30 3.21 20.66
CA GLU A 91 -7.47 3.28 21.87
C GLU A 91 -7.25 1.90 22.49
N GLU A 92 -8.25 1.04 22.49
CA GLU A 92 -8.10 -0.35 22.93
C GLU A 92 -7.12 -1.12 22.05
N ALA A 93 -7.23 -0.98 20.72
CA ALA A 93 -6.29 -1.59 19.76
C ALA A 93 -4.86 -1.07 19.96
N ARG A 94 -4.70 0.24 20.23
CA ARG A 94 -3.41 0.83 20.56
C ARG A 94 -2.81 0.21 21.81
N GLN A 95 -3.60 0.07 22.88
CA GLN A 95 -3.13 -0.55 24.12
C GLN A 95 -2.77 -2.02 23.93
N MET A 96 -3.54 -2.77 23.14
CA MET A 96 -3.20 -4.14 22.74
C MET A 96 -1.88 -4.21 21.98
N ALA A 97 -1.62 -3.26 21.08
CA ALA A 97 -0.36 -3.19 20.35
C ALA A 97 0.84 -2.93 21.28
N VAL A 98 0.69 -2.03 22.27
CA VAL A 98 1.70 -1.79 23.31
C VAL A 98 1.99 -3.07 24.08
N ASN A 99 0.95 -3.71 24.60
CA ASN A 99 1.07 -4.90 25.44
C ASN A 99 1.69 -6.10 24.69
N ALA A 100 1.48 -6.16 23.37
CA ALA A 100 2.02 -7.20 22.51
C ALA A 100 3.39 -6.84 21.90
N ASN A 101 4.00 -5.70 22.26
CA ASN A 101 5.29 -5.22 21.78
C ASN A 101 5.37 -4.98 20.26
N PHE A 102 4.31 -4.46 19.65
CA PHE A 102 4.43 -3.90 18.30
C PHE A 102 5.38 -2.70 18.32
N HIS A 103 6.15 -2.50 17.25
CA HIS A 103 7.04 -1.35 17.11
C HIS A 103 6.27 -0.05 16.89
N THR A 104 5.23 -0.10 16.07
CA THR A 104 4.36 1.05 15.83
C THR A 104 2.90 0.64 15.74
N PHE A 105 2.03 1.57 16.11
CA PHE A 105 0.60 1.54 15.83
C PHE A 105 0.25 2.77 15.00
N SER A 106 -0.30 2.57 13.80
CA SER A 106 -0.63 3.67 12.90
C SER A 106 -2.11 3.65 12.52
N THR A 107 -2.73 4.82 12.55
CA THR A 107 -4.12 4.99 12.12
C THR A 107 -4.19 5.74 10.80
N VAL A 108 -5.10 5.32 9.93
CA VAL A 108 -5.39 5.97 8.66
C VAL A 108 -6.88 6.25 8.58
N LYS A 109 -7.26 7.53 8.44
CA LYS A 109 -8.64 7.89 8.11
C LYS A 109 -8.92 7.56 6.66
N THR A 110 -10.12 7.07 6.36
CA THR A 110 -10.52 6.74 5.00
C THR A 110 -11.86 7.37 4.66
N SER A 111 -12.01 7.78 3.41
CA SER A 111 -13.28 8.20 2.83
C SER A 111 -14.07 7.04 2.20
N ARG A 112 -13.57 5.80 2.32
CA ARG A 112 -14.27 4.63 1.78
C ARG A 112 -15.54 4.38 2.57
N ASP A 113 -16.68 4.35 1.89
CA ASP A 113 -17.94 3.94 2.49
C ASP A 113 -18.00 2.41 2.53
N VAL A 114 -17.83 1.83 3.71
CA VAL A 114 -17.83 0.37 3.91
C VAL A 114 -19.24 -0.20 3.86
N PHE A 115 -20.26 0.63 3.98
CA PHE A 115 -21.65 0.24 3.99
C PHE A 115 -22.35 0.36 2.63
N ALA A 116 -21.63 0.74 1.55
CA ALA A 116 -22.18 0.69 0.21
C ALA A 116 -22.64 -0.73 -0.12
N PRO A 117 -23.83 -0.93 -0.69
CA PRO A 117 -24.35 -2.26 -0.96
C PRO A 117 -23.39 -3.08 -1.82
N LYS A 118 -23.35 -4.39 -1.59
CA LYS A 118 -22.43 -5.42 -2.11
C LYS A 118 -22.34 -5.55 -3.65
N THR A 119 -22.40 -4.48 -4.39
CA THR A 119 -22.33 -4.48 -5.85
C THR A 119 -20.92 -4.41 -6.41
N GLY A 120 -19.89 -4.74 -5.61
CA GLY A 120 -18.52 -4.89 -6.10
C GLY A 120 -17.83 -3.62 -6.61
N ASN A 121 -18.55 -2.53 -6.76
CA ASN A 121 -18.01 -1.27 -7.22
C ASN A 121 -17.62 -0.40 -6.02
N PHE A 122 -16.34 -0.15 -5.86
CA PHE A 122 -15.86 0.90 -4.95
C PHE A 122 -16.40 2.25 -5.42
N ILE A 123 -17.48 2.71 -4.77
CA ILE A 123 -18.06 4.02 -5.07
C ILE A 123 -17.19 5.06 -4.38
N HIS A 124 -16.29 5.68 -5.13
CA HIS A 124 -15.78 6.98 -4.74
C HIS A 124 -16.98 7.93 -4.64
N SER A 125 -17.14 8.61 -3.50
CA SER A 125 -18.29 9.50 -3.28
C SER A 125 -18.46 10.46 -4.47
N LYS A 126 -19.63 10.49 -5.06
CA LYS A 126 -19.97 11.33 -6.24
C LYS A 126 -19.67 12.83 -6.03
N LYS A 127 -19.63 13.29 -4.79
CA LYS A 127 -19.42 14.70 -4.43
C LYS A 127 -18.05 15.26 -4.81
N ASN A 128 -17.03 14.40 -4.99
CA ASN A 128 -15.68 14.84 -5.39
C ASN A 128 -15.44 14.76 -6.90
N LYS A 129 -16.32 14.15 -7.68
CA LYS A 129 -16.09 13.94 -9.11
C LYS A 129 -16.30 15.22 -9.95
N GLU A 130 -17.30 16.03 -9.64
CA GLU A 130 -17.65 17.23 -10.43
C GLU A 130 -16.68 18.39 -10.23
N ASN A 131 -16.09 18.53 -9.04
CA ASN A 131 -15.05 19.54 -8.77
C ASN A 131 -13.66 19.12 -9.24
N MET A 132 -13.49 17.87 -9.66
CA MET A 132 -12.20 17.29 -10.05
C MET A 132 -11.80 17.59 -11.50
N ASP A 133 -12.73 17.82 -12.40
CA ASP A 133 -12.45 17.90 -13.83
C ASP A 133 -11.98 19.28 -14.32
N ASN A 134 -12.20 20.36 -13.57
CA ASN A 134 -11.97 21.74 -14.03
C ASN A 134 -10.79 22.47 -13.38
N ALA A 135 -10.09 21.90 -12.42
CA ALA A 135 -8.93 22.54 -11.80
C ALA A 135 -7.63 22.17 -12.54
N GLU A 136 -6.83 23.17 -12.86
CA GLU A 136 -5.46 23.00 -13.36
C GLU A 136 -4.62 22.28 -12.30
N ARG A 137 -4.07 21.10 -12.64
CA ARG A 137 -3.38 20.24 -11.68
C ARG A 137 -1.98 19.92 -12.16
N VAL A 138 -1.02 20.22 -11.33
CA VAL A 138 0.36 19.77 -11.51
C VAL A 138 0.49 18.35 -10.99
N ILE A 139 0.86 17.40 -11.85
CA ILE A 139 1.13 16.02 -11.46
C ILE A 139 2.55 15.95 -10.90
N LYS A 140 2.67 15.64 -9.60
CA LYS A 140 3.95 15.28 -8.97
C LYS A 140 3.98 13.78 -8.78
N CYS A 141 4.74 13.08 -9.62
CA CYS A 141 4.85 11.63 -9.51
C CYS A 141 5.75 11.25 -8.34
N VAL A 142 5.16 10.74 -7.29
CA VAL A 142 5.87 10.25 -6.08
C VAL A 142 6.84 9.12 -6.43
N TRP A 143 6.46 8.25 -7.35
CA TRP A 143 7.27 7.10 -7.76
C TRP A 143 8.54 7.50 -8.54
N ASP A 144 8.48 8.60 -9.30
CA ASP A 144 9.66 9.15 -9.96
C ASP A 144 10.68 9.66 -8.95
N ASN A 145 10.21 10.38 -7.94
CA ASN A 145 11.08 10.94 -6.90
C ASN A 145 11.74 9.85 -6.04
N TRP A 146 11.07 8.72 -5.86
CA TRP A 146 11.56 7.62 -5.02
C TRP A 146 12.37 6.57 -5.78
N GLY A 147 12.47 6.64 -7.10
CA GLY A 147 13.13 5.62 -7.92
C GLY A 147 12.49 4.23 -7.79
N LYS A 148 11.20 4.15 -7.43
CA LYS A 148 10.47 2.90 -7.18
C LYS A 148 9.81 2.38 -8.43
N TRP A 149 9.68 1.06 -8.48
CA TRP A 149 8.97 0.33 -9.53
C TRP A 149 7.97 -0.62 -8.90
N TYR A 150 6.90 -0.91 -9.62
CA TYR A 150 5.92 -1.91 -9.22
C TYR A 150 6.07 -3.13 -10.11
N ILE A 151 6.14 -4.30 -9.49
CA ILE A 151 6.16 -5.58 -10.20
C ILE A 151 4.90 -6.35 -9.79
N SER A 152 4.12 -6.77 -10.79
CA SER A 152 2.92 -7.56 -10.53
C SER A 152 3.26 -9.00 -10.14
N PRO A 153 2.30 -9.79 -9.61
CA PRO A 153 2.51 -11.20 -9.31
C PRO A 153 2.94 -12.03 -10.52
N GLU A 154 2.55 -11.62 -11.74
CA GLU A 154 2.94 -12.27 -13.00
C GLU A 154 4.31 -11.83 -13.52
N GLY A 155 5.01 -10.98 -12.78
CA GLY A 155 6.33 -10.48 -13.14
C GLY A 155 6.34 -9.26 -14.08
N LEU A 156 5.18 -8.67 -14.39
CA LEU A 156 5.11 -7.47 -15.21
C LEU A 156 5.59 -6.24 -14.44
N VAL A 157 6.48 -5.47 -15.06
CA VAL A 157 7.09 -4.28 -14.47
C VAL A 157 6.34 -3.03 -14.92
N PHE A 158 5.93 -2.22 -13.96
CA PHE A 158 5.21 -0.96 -14.17
C PHE A 158 5.88 0.19 -13.45
N ARG A 159 5.60 1.40 -13.87
CA ARG A 159 6.12 2.60 -13.22
C ARG A 159 5.58 2.76 -11.80
N CYS A 160 4.33 2.40 -11.57
CA CYS A 160 3.70 2.43 -10.24
C CYS A 160 2.55 1.41 -10.13
N CYS A 161 2.08 1.15 -8.91
CA CYS A 161 0.97 0.22 -8.66
C CYS A 161 -0.35 0.68 -9.30
N TRP A 162 -0.58 1.99 -9.45
CA TRP A 162 -1.78 2.51 -10.11
C TRP A 162 -1.79 2.17 -11.60
N THR A 163 -0.66 2.35 -12.29
CA THR A 163 -0.54 1.95 -13.69
C THR A 163 -0.65 0.45 -13.83
N GLY A 164 -0.02 -0.34 -12.93
CA GLY A 164 -0.19 -1.79 -12.90
C GLY A 164 -1.63 -2.24 -12.73
N GLY A 165 -2.35 -1.67 -11.75
CA GLY A 165 -3.78 -1.97 -11.54
C GLY A 165 -4.63 -1.62 -12.76
N HIS A 166 -4.32 -0.49 -13.40
CA HIS A 166 -5.04 -0.02 -14.58
C HIS A 166 -4.81 -0.88 -15.84
N TYR A 167 -3.67 -1.56 -15.91
CA TYR A 167 -3.36 -2.49 -16.99
C TYR A 167 -4.38 -3.64 -17.08
N TYR A 168 -4.86 -4.11 -15.93
CA TYR A 168 -5.84 -5.20 -15.84
C TYR A 168 -7.30 -4.75 -16.03
N ASP A 169 -7.54 -3.43 -16.18
CA ASP A 169 -8.86 -2.88 -16.50
C ASP A 169 -9.06 -2.91 -18.02
N GLU A 170 -9.85 -3.86 -18.50
CA GLU A 170 -10.07 -4.14 -19.92
C GLU A 170 -10.53 -2.93 -20.76
N HIS A 171 -11.15 -1.94 -20.14
CA HIS A 171 -11.69 -0.78 -20.83
C HIS A 171 -10.67 0.35 -21.05
N GLN A 172 -9.56 0.37 -20.33
CA GLN A 172 -8.63 1.50 -20.32
C GLN A 172 -7.17 1.14 -20.64
N SER A 173 -6.78 -0.14 -20.59
CA SER A 173 -5.38 -0.58 -20.70
C SER A 173 -4.74 -0.36 -22.07
N ARG A 174 -5.51 -0.41 -23.13
CA ARG A 174 -4.99 -0.41 -24.53
C ARG A 174 -4.33 0.90 -24.98
N PHE A 175 -4.60 2.02 -24.31
CA PHE A 175 -4.09 3.33 -24.72
C PHE A 175 -2.72 3.69 -24.13
N TYR A 176 -2.28 2.98 -23.08
CA TYR A 176 -1.12 3.39 -22.29
C TYR A 176 0.08 2.46 -22.41
N TYR A 177 -0.09 1.30 -23.02
CA TYR A 177 0.97 0.28 -23.12
C TYR A 177 1.30 -0.04 -24.57
N PRO A 178 2.60 -0.22 -24.89
CA PRO A 178 2.98 -0.59 -26.24
C PRO A 178 2.45 -1.99 -26.59
N PRO A 179 2.25 -2.26 -27.88
CA PRO A 179 1.94 -3.63 -28.33
C PRO A 179 2.98 -4.62 -27.78
N LYS A 180 2.53 -5.80 -27.37
CA LYS A 180 3.38 -6.85 -26.78
C LYS A 180 4.04 -6.43 -25.46
N PHE A 181 3.36 -5.61 -24.66
CA PHE A 181 3.85 -5.14 -23.37
C PHE A 181 4.33 -6.31 -22.49
N GLU A 182 3.56 -7.40 -22.40
CA GLU A 182 3.88 -8.58 -21.62
C GLU A 182 5.22 -9.21 -22.01
N ASN A 183 5.56 -9.19 -23.31
CA ASN A 183 6.82 -9.77 -23.81
C ASN A 183 8.03 -8.84 -23.58
N LEU A 184 7.79 -7.54 -23.49
CA LEU A 184 8.86 -6.54 -23.37
C LEU A 184 9.17 -6.18 -21.92
N PHE A 185 8.17 -6.27 -21.03
CA PHE A 185 8.23 -5.76 -19.66
C PHE A 185 8.01 -6.83 -18.59
N ASN A 186 8.14 -8.12 -18.93
CA ASN A 186 8.08 -9.19 -17.96
C ASN A 186 9.46 -9.54 -17.43
N GLY A 187 9.72 -9.23 -16.15
CA GLY A 187 10.98 -9.48 -15.47
C GLY A 187 11.33 -10.97 -15.27
N LEU A 188 10.38 -11.89 -15.51
CA LEU A 188 10.65 -13.33 -15.53
C LEU A 188 11.36 -13.77 -16.83
N HIS A 189 11.26 -12.98 -17.90
CA HIS A 189 11.77 -13.34 -19.25
C HIS A 189 12.76 -12.32 -19.79
N VAL A 190 12.73 -11.09 -19.30
CA VAL A 190 13.57 -9.98 -19.76
C VAL A 190 14.40 -9.46 -18.58
N PRO A 191 15.73 -9.31 -18.71
CA PRO A 191 16.55 -8.74 -17.64
C PRO A 191 16.01 -7.40 -17.16
N LEU A 192 15.89 -7.23 -15.85
CA LEU A 192 15.29 -6.04 -15.24
C LEU A 192 15.98 -4.75 -15.68
N GLU A 193 17.31 -4.76 -15.76
CA GLU A 193 18.08 -3.61 -16.26
C GLU A 193 17.63 -3.16 -17.65
N LYS A 194 17.37 -4.10 -18.57
CA LYS A 194 16.88 -3.81 -19.91
C LYS A 194 15.47 -3.20 -19.86
N ILE A 195 14.61 -3.72 -18.98
CA ILE A 195 13.26 -3.19 -18.79
C ILE A 195 13.32 -1.76 -18.26
N LEU A 196 14.11 -1.52 -17.21
CA LEU A 196 14.18 -0.22 -16.53
C LEU A 196 14.76 0.89 -17.43
N ASN A 197 15.65 0.54 -18.37
CA ASN A 197 16.27 1.47 -19.31
C ASN A 197 15.51 1.60 -20.64
N TYR A 198 14.34 0.99 -20.78
CA TYR A 198 13.59 1.02 -22.03
C TYR A 198 13.05 2.43 -22.32
N GLU A 199 13.23 2.90 -23.55
CA GLU A 199 12.86 4.26 -24.01
C GLU A 199 11.38 4.64 -23.74
N TYR A 200 10.51 3.65 -23.67
CA TYR A 200 9.09 3.85 -23.35
C TYR A 200 8.88 4.63 -22.04
N TRP A 201 9.68 4.37 -21.00
CA TRP A 201 9.53 5.05 -19.72
C TRP A 201 9.86 6.54 -19.80
N SER A 202 10.85 6.92 -20.59
CA SER A 202 11.18 8.33 -20.85
C SER A 202 10.06 9.03 -21.60
N LYS A 203 9.45 8.35 -22.58
CA LYS A 203 8.28 8.86 -23.29
C LYS A 203 7.10 9.02 -22.34
N LEU A 204 6.84 8.03 -21.49
CA LEU A 204 5.78 8.11 -20.48
C LEU A 204 5.99 9.29 -19.52
N GLN A 205 7.23 9.52 -19.04
CA GLN A 205 7.54 10.67 -18.20
C GLN A 205 7.27 12.01 -18.90
N ASN A 206 7.60 12.12 -20.18
CA ASN A 206 7.35 13.32 -20.96
C ASN A 206 5.84 13.56 -21.14
N TYR A 207 5.06 12.51 -21.35
CA TYR A 207 3.59 12.58 -21.33
C TYR A 207 3.05 13.05 -20.00
N LEU A 208 3.61 12.58 -18.87
CA LEU A 208 3.19 12.98 -17.53
C LEU A 208 3.54 14.45 -17.20
N LYS A 209 4.63 14.97 -17.78
CA LYS A 209 5.07 16.37 -17.63
C LYS A 209 4.35 17.33 -18.57
N GLY A 210 3.96 16.84 -19.76
CA GLY A 210 3.17 17.60 -20.71
C GLY A 210 1.68 17.44 -20.41
N TYR A 211 1.00 18.51 -20.20
CA TYR A 211 -0.44 18.67 -19.86
C TYR A 211 -1.45 17.96 -20.78
N ASP A 212 -1.10 16.83 -21.35
CA ASP A 212 -2.03 16.10 -22.20
C ASP A 212 -3.13 15.44 -21.33
N ARG A 213 -4.37 15.75 -21.70
CA ARG A 213 -5.61 15.32 -21.01
C ARG A 213 -5.78 13.79 -20.93
N SER A 214 -4.89 13.03 -21.55
CA SER A 214 -4.99 11.59 -21.70
C SER A 214 -4.68 10.80 -20.41
N PHE A 215 -3.90 11.34 -19.47
CA PHE A 215 -3.55 10.64 -18.24
C PHE A 215 -4.47 10.96 -17.06
N LYS A 216 -5.76 10.68 -17.21
CA LYS A 216 -6.77 10.85 -16.13
C LYS A 216 -6.37 10.13 -14.84
N LEU A 217 -5.71 8.97 -14.93
CA LEU A 217 -5.26 8.20 -13.78
C LEU A 217 -4.22 8.98 -12.96
N CYS A 218 -3.15 9.46 -13.58
CA CYS A 218 -2.12 10.22 -12.88
C CYS A 218 -2.67 11.55 -12.33
N LYS A 219 -3.56 12.21 -13.07
CA LYS A 219 -4.24 13.41 -12.62
C LYS A 219 -5.12 13.14 -11.39
N SER A 220 -5.82 12.02 -11.35
CA SER A 220 -6.69 11.65 -10.23
C SER A 220 -5.92 11.16 -9.01
N GLN A 221 -4.78 10.49 -9.19
CA GLN A 221 -4.03 9.86 -8.10
C GLN A 221 -2.84 10.70 -7.61
N CYS A 222 -2.18 11.43 -8.52
CA CYS A 222 -0.97 12.21 -8.24
C CYS A 222 -1.13 13.72 -8.51
N GLY A 223 -2.26 14.16 -9.07
CA GLY A 223 -2.61 15.57 -9.18
C GLY A 223 -2.95 16.13 -7.81
N LYS A 224 -2.48 17.37 -7.50
CA LYS A 224 -2.76 18.02 -6.22
C LYS A 224 -4.25 18.10 -5.93
N ILE A 225 -4.75 17.13 -5.23
CA ILE A 225 -5.86 17.31 -4.32
C ILE A 225 -5.33 16.91 -2.97
N VAL A 226 -5.37 17.84 -2.05
CA VAL A 226 -5.27 17.54 -0.64
C VAL A 226 -6.39 16.55 -0.33
N SER A 227 -6.10 15.27 -0.48
CA SER A 227 -6.99 14.25 0.08
C SER A 227 -6.84 14.37 1.58
N SER A 228 -7.94 14.41 2.28
CA SER A 228 -8.04 14.40 3.74
C SER A 228 -7.55 13.07 4.35
N ILE A 229 -6.47 12.48 3.83
CA ILE A 229 -5.86 11.28 4.40
C ILE A 229 -4.85 11.74 5.44
N GLU A 230 -5.33 11.90 6.66
CA GLU A 230 -4.45 12.06 7.82
C GLU A 230 -3.94 10.68 8.23
N LYS A 231 -2.63 10.51 8.24
CA LYS A 231 -1.95 9.35 8.83
C LYS A 231 -1.31 9.79 10.14
N THR A 232 -1.59 9.07 11.19
CA THR A 232 -0.87 9.21 12.46
C THR A 232 -0.10 7.91 12.73
N GLU A 233 1.18 8.04 13.02
CA GLU A 233 2.04 6.93 13.40
C GLU A 233 2.63 7.19 14.78
N GLU A 234 2.55 6.22 15.67
CA GLU A 234 3.12 6.29 17.01
C GLU A 234 4.20 5.22 17.16
N ASN A 235 5.40 5.65 17.53
CA ASN A 235 6.46 4.74 17.95
C ASN A 235 6.15 4.29 19.38
N LEU A 236 5.76 3.04 19.55
CA LEU A 236 5.27 2.51 20.84
C LEU A 236 6.39 2.34 21.88
N ALA A 237 7.65 2.28 21.47
CA ALA A 237 8.79 2.20 22.39
C ALA A 237 9.14 3.57 23.00
N THR A 238 8.94 4.66 22.25
CA THR A 238 9.31 6.03 22.68
C THR A 238 8.11 6.90 23.02
N GLY A 239 6.90 6.50 22.64
CA GLY A 239 5.67 7.30 22.75
C GLY A 239 5.62 8.48 21.77
N GLN A 240 6.58 8.61 20.86
CA GLN A 240 6.62 9.70 19.90
C GLN A 240 5.55 9.52 18.82
N ARG A 241 4.71 10.54 18.64
CA ARG A 241 3.68 10.57 17.58
C ARG A 241 4.14 11.45 16.43
N THR A 242 4.02 10.92 15.21
CA THR A 242 4.27 11.65 13.97
C THR A 242 2.97 11.79 13.20
N PHE A 243 2.63 13.02 12.85
CA PHE A 243 1.47 13.34 12.03
C PHE A 243 1.93 13.56 10.60
N PHE A 244 1.33 12.84 9.67
CA PHE A 244 1.58 13.01 8.24
C PHE A 244 0.34 13.62 7.62
N ASP A 245 0.45 14.85 7.14
CA ASP A 245 -0.52 15.37 6.18
C ASP A 245 -0.11 14.98 4.76
N SER A 246 -0.98 15.17 3.80
CA SER A 246 -0.75 14.81 2.40
C SER A 246 0.44 15.57 1.76
N ASP A 247 0.88 16.66 2.35
CA ASP A 247 1.98 17.49 1.84
C ASP A 247 3.34 17.08 2.42
N ASN A 248 3.39 16.39 3.58
CA ASN A 248 4.61 16.00 4.29
C ASN A 248 5.09 14.57 4.04
N GLN A 249 4.49 13.80 3.15
CA GLN A 249 5.02 12.48 2.75
C GLN A 249 6.31 12.54 1.89
N MET A 250 6.89 13.73 1.73
CA MET A 250 8.08 13.96 0.88
C MET A 250 9.34 14.33 1.68
N GLY A 251 9.43 14.01 2.95
CA GLY A 251 10.62 14.31 3.75
C GLY A 251 11.12 13.12 4.55
N ASN A 252 12.24 12.58 4.11
CA ASN A 252 13.22 11.63 4.68
C ASN A 252 13.09 10.20 4.23
#